data_4becfcc8f4256d631e7f654c82dda54c
#
_entry.id   4becfcc8f4256d631e7f654c82dda54c
#
_cell.length_a   1.000
_cell.length_b   1.000
_cell.length_c   1.000
_cell.angle_alpha   90.00
_cell.angle_beta   90.00
_cell.angle_gamma   90.00
#
_symmetry.space_group_name_H-M   'P 1'
#
loop_
_entity.id
_entity.type
_entity.pdbx_description
1 polymer ?
#
loop_
_entity_poly.entity_id
_entity_poly.type
_entity_poly.pdbx_seq_one_letter_code
_entity_poly.pdbx_strand_id
1 'polypeptide(L)'
;NFAVISRSVVDTQYRGVGVSYRMINLVSRMHDRPIIEIQSSMSKYNPFAMKAGFCFIRPERPKSYESALRVFQRHFRSDPGDNEAIVKELFAMTDSRRRRALRDLVADYHKNSSLAKAGRNRGTTIQDIADSLVDEASIVKLLKDIHN
;
A
#
# COMPACT_ATOMS: atom_id res chain seq x y z
N ASN A 1 -23.54 -2.35 -15.54
CA ASN A 1 -24.57 -1.65 -14.75
C ASN A 1 -24.36 -1.88 -13.25
N PHE A 2 -23.49 -1.08 -12.62
CA PHE A 2 -23.27 -1.08 -11.17
C PHE A 2 -23.30 0.35 -10.61
N ALA A 3 -23.52 0.50 -9.32
CA ALA A 3 -23.44 1.76 -8.61
C ALA A 3 -22.33 1.70 -7.55
N VAL A 4 -21.70 2.82 -7.29
CA VAL A 4 -20.66 2.94 -6.26
C VAL A 4 -21.11 3.91 -5.19
N ILE A 5 -21.03 3.48 -3.94
CA ILE A 5 -21.20 4.38 -2.80
C ILE A 5 -19.86 5.07 -2.56
N SER A 6 -19.73 6.30 -3.06
CA SER A 6 -18.49 7.07 -2.96
C SER A 6 -18.28 7.69 -1.58
N ARG A 7 -19.37 7.98 -0.86
CA ARG A 7 -19.29 8.64 0.45
C ARG A 7 -20.52 8.34 1.31
N SER A 8 -20.29 8.09 2.59
CA SER A 8 -21.32 8.08 3.63
C SER A 8 -20.89 9.00 4.76
N VAL A 9 -21.70 10.00 5.06
CA VAL A 9 -21.43 10.99 6.11
C VAL A 9 -22.52 10.91 7.17
N VAL A 10 -22.12 10.75 8.42
CA VAL A 10 -23.02 10.76 9.58
C VAL A 10 -22.57 11.89 10.51
N ASP A 11 -23.53 12.70 10.94
CA ASP A 11 -23.29 13.74 11.92
C ASP A 11 -22.62 13.18 13.17
N THR A 12 -21.72 13.97 13.77
CA THR A 12 -20.93 13.55 14.93
C THR A 12 -21.78 13.08 16.11
N GLN A 13 -22.94 13.67 16.30
CA GLN A 13 -23.87 13.31 17.36
C GLN A 13 -24.45 11.90 17.23
N TYR A 14 -24.53 11.39 16.00
CA TYR A 14 -25.11 10.07 15.70
C TYR A 14 -24.07 9.01 15.34
N ARG A 15 -22.78 9.31 15.54
CA ARG A 15 -21.71 8.33 15.33
C ARG A 15 -21.73 7.26 16.41
N GLY A 16 -21.43 6.03 16.04
CA GLY A 16 -21.37 4.90 16.96
C GLY A 16 -22.72 4.17 17.21
N VAL A 17 -23.86 4.80 16.95
CA VAL A 17 -25.19 4.18 17.16
C VAL A 17 -25.70 3.35 15.96
N GLY A 18 -24.85 3.15 14.96
CA GLY A 18 -25.16 2.28 13.83
C GLY A 18 -25.97 2.90 12.70
N VAL A 19 -26.15 4.23 12.68
CA VAL A 19 -26.90 4.93 11.60
C VAL A 19 -26.24 4.69 10.23
N SER A 20 -24.92 4.74 10.13
CA SER A 20 -24.20 4.61 8.86
C SER A 20 -24.54 3.30 8.13
N TYR A 21 -24.39 2.16 8.79
CA TYR A 21 -24.62 0.88 8.11
C TYR A 21 -26.10 0.64 7.80
N ARG A 22 -27.02 1.14 8.63
CA ARG A 22 -28.46 1.06 8.36
C ARG A 22 -28.87 1.92 7.17
N MET A 23 -28.34 3.14 7.08
CA MET A 23 -28.54 4.03 5.94
C MET A 23 -28.01 3.40 4.64
N ILE A 24 -26.80 2.88 4.66
CA ILE A 24 -26.18 2.20 3.51
C ILE A 24 -27.03 1.00 3.07
N ASN A 25 -27.48 0.16 4.02
CA ASN A 25 -28.36 -0.98 3.72
C ASN A 25 -29.68 -0.52 3.07
N LEU A 26 -30.30 0.50 3.65
CA LEU A 26 -31.58 1.02 3.13
C LEU A 26 -31.41 1.58 1.72
N VAL A 27 -30.44 2.46 1.50
CA VAL A 27 -30.15 3.04 0.19
C VAL A 27 -29.84 1.95 -0.85
N SER A 28 -29.07 0.93 -0.48
CA SER A 28 -28.76 -0.18 -1.37
C SER A 28 -29.99 -0.99 -1.78
N ARG A 29 -30.97 -1.14 -0.89
CA ARG A 29 -32.22 -1.82 -1.19
C ARG A 29 -33.17 -0.98 -2.06
N MET A 30 -33.11 0.33 -1.92
CA MET A 30 -33.98 1.25 -2.68
C MET A 30 -33.43 1.52 -4.07
N HIS A 31 -32.15 1.18 -4.32
CA HIS A 31 -31.52 1.42 -5.61
C HIS A 31 -31.82 0.30 -6.61
N ASP A 32 -32.09 0.68 -7.85
CA ASP A 32 -32.49 -0.24 -8.95
C ASP A 32 -31.31 -0.98 -9.62
N ARG A 33 -30.08 -0.74 -9.17
CA ARG A 33 -28.90 -1.38 -9.77
C ARG A 33 -28.65 -2.77 -9.17
N PRO A 34 -28.35 -3.76 -10.02
CA PRO A 34 -28.15 -5.14 -9.55
C PRO A 34 -26.86 -5.32 -8.72
N ILE A 35 -25.88 -4.46 -8.90
CA ILE A 35 -24.60 -4.51 -8.18
C ILE A 35 -24.32 -3.14 -7.57
N ILE A 36 -24.05 -3.13 -6.27
CA ILE A 36 -23.65 -1.94 -5.54
C ILE A 36 -22.32 -2.23 -4.84
N GLU A 37 -21.35 -1.37 -5.08
CA GLU A 37 -20.00 -1.45 -4.53
C GLU A 37 -19.74 -0.34 -3.50
N ILE A 38 -18.99 -0.65 -2.46
CA ILE A 38 -18.44 0.33 -1.54
C ILE A 38 -16.93 0.08 -1.37
N GLN A 39 -16.11 1.07 -1.67
CA GLN A 39 -14.67 1.03 -1.47
C GLN A 39 -14.31 1.85 -0.23
N SER A 40 -13.69 1.22 0.75
CA SER A 40 -13.30 1.88 1.99
C SER A 40 -12.08 1.24 2.62
N SER A 41 -11.05 2.04 2.86
CA SER A 41 -9.88 1.63 3.64
C SER A 41 -10.24 1.28 5.09
N MET A 42 -11.33 1.87 5.61
CA MET A 42 -11.85 1.60 6.96
C MET A 42 -12.48 0.23 7.10
N SER A 43 -12.90 -0.42 6.01
CA SER A 43 -13.51 -1.76 6.04
C SER A 43 -12.58 -2.83 6.65
N LYS A 44 -11.28 -2.59 6.62
CA LYS A 44 -10.28 -3.46 7.27
C LYS A 44 -10.41 -3.49 8.80
N TYR A 45 -10.81 -2.36 9.40
CA TYR A 45 -10.85 -2.19 10.85
C TYR A 45 -12.28 -2.10 11.40
N ASN A 46 -13.21 -1.65 10.59
CA ASN A 46 -14.61 -1.44 10.97
C ASN A 46 -15.53 -2.23 10.02
N PRO A 47 -16.27 -3.24 10.52
CA PRO A 47 -17.11 -4.09 9.70
C PRO A 47 -18.44 -3.44 9.29
N PHE A 48 -18.52 -2.12 9.16
CA PHE A 48 -19.77 -1.40 8.87
C PHE A 48 -20.42 -1.84 7.54
N ALA A 49 -19.63 -2.08 6.52
CA ALA A 49 -20.12 -2.55 5.22
C ALA A 49 -20.71 -3.97 5.32
N MET A 50 -20.07 -4.87 6.05
CA MET A 50 -20.57 -6.22 6.30
C MET A 50 -21.87 -6.18 7.11
N LYS A 51 -21.98 -5.29 8.12
CA LYS A 51 -23.22 -5.05 8.86
C LYS A 51 -24.34 -4.48 8.00
N ALA A 52 -23.99 -3.76 6.92
CA ALA A 52 -24.93 -3.29 5.91
C ALA A 52 -25.35 -4.37 4.88
N GLY A 53 -24.83 -5.59 4.99
CA GLY A 53 -25.16 -6.70 4.10
C GLY A 53 -24.23 -6.86 2.88
N PHE A 54 -23.11 -6.15 2.84
CA PHE A 54 -22.13 -6.28 1.78
C PHE A 54 -21.20 -7.49 2.00
N CYS A 55 -20.88 -8.18 0.92
CA CYS A 55 -19.84 -9.20 0.93
C CYS A 55 -18.46 -8.53 0.83
N PHE A 56 -17.53 -8.91 1.69
CA PHE A 56 -16.16 -8.43 1.61
C PHE A 56 -15.38 -9.20 0.54
N ILE A 57 -14.96 -8.49 -0.49
CA ILE A 57 -14.05 -9.02 -1.50
C ILE A 57 -12.64 -8.54 -1.13
N ARG A 58 -11.78 -9.48 -0.78
CA ARG A 58 -10.39 -9.16 -0.48
C ARG A 58 -9.68 -8.81 -1.79
N PRO A 59 -9.10 -7.60 -1.94
CA PRO A 59 -8.33 -7.29 -3.12
C PRO A 59 -7.13 -8.25 -3.22
N GLU A 60 -6.89 -8.77 -4.41
CA GLU A 60 -5.66 -9.50 -4.69
C GLU A 60 -4.46 -8.55 -4.51
N ARG A 61 -3.39 -9.07 -3.94
CA ARG A 61 -2.17 -8.28 -3.79
C ARG A 61 -1.63 -7.96 -5.18
N PRO A 62 -1.27 -6.69 -5.47
CA PRO A 62 -0.68 -6.34 -6.75
C PRO A 62 0.57 -7.19 -7.00
N LYS A 63 0.82 -7.59 -8.24
CA LYS A 63 2.05 -8.32 -8.62
C LYS A 63 3.33 -7.56 -8.25
N SER A 64 3.25 -6.23 -8.22
CA SER A 64 4.30 -5.34 -7.74
C SER A 64 4.66 -5.59 -6.27
N TYR A 65 3.65 -5.76 -5.41
CA TYR A 65 3.86 -6.07 -4.00
C TYR A 65 4.54 -7.43 -3.80
N GLU A 66 4.11 -8.45 -4.55
CA GLU A 66 4.75 -9.78 -4.48
C GLU A 66 6.19 -9.75 -4.98
N SER A 67 6.48 -8.90 -5.97
CA SER A 67 7.84 -8.69 -6.47
C SER A 67 8.72 -8.05 -5.40
N ALA A 68 8.25 -6.97 -4.79
CA ALA A 68 8.95 -6.30 -3.69
C ALA A 68 9.17 -7.24 -2.50
N LEU A 69 8.15 -8.00 -2.11
CA LEU A 69 8.25 -8.97 -1.01
C LEU A 69 9.36 -10.00 -1.26
N ARG A 70 9.50 -10.50 -2.50
CA ARG A 70 10.59 -11.42 -2.88
C ARG A 70 11.97 -10.78 -2.75
N VAL A 71 12.11 -9.49 -3.07
CA VAL A 71 13.37 -8.76 -2.88
C VAL A 71 13.68 -8.63 -1.40
N PHE A 72 12.70 -8.25 -0.58
CA PHE A 72 12.87 -8.18 0.89
C PHE A 72 13.29 -9.53 1.46
N GLN A 73 12.59 -10.61 1.16
CA GLN A 73 12.90 -11.95 1.67
C GLN A 73 14.29 -12.47 1.25
N ARG A 74 14.82 -11.99 0.12
CA ARG A 74 16.18 -12.36 -0.35
C ARG A 74 17.27 -11.70 0.48
N HIS A 75 17.06 -10.48 0.93
CA HIS A 75 18.11 -9.67 1.53
C HIS A 75 17.95 -9.48 3.04
N PHE A 76 16.73 -9.52 3.55
CA PHE A 76 16.38 -9.18 4.94
C PHE A 76 15.71 -10.36 5.66
N ARG A 77 15.91 -10.38 6.97
CA ARG A 77 15.23 -11.30 7.90
C ARG A 77 14.09 -10.63 8.63
N SER A 78 14.16 -9.32 8.76
CA SER A 78 13.15 -8.48 9.41
C SER A 78 11.85 -8.45 8.61
N ASP A 79 10.74 -8.10 9.29
CA ASP A 79 9.45 -7.92 8.62
C ASP A 79 9.54 -6.78 7.60
N PRO A 80 9.11 -6.98 6.35
CA PRO A 80 9.11 -5.93 5.33
C PRO A 80 8.38 -4.66 5.73
N GLY A 81 7.35 -4.75 6.59
CA GLY A 81 6.60 -3.60 7.08
C GLY A 81 7.31 -2.79 8.17
N ASP A 82 8.37 -3.33 8.76
CA ASP A 82 9.16 -2.64 9.80
C ASP A 82 10.37 -1.92 9.18
N ASN A 83 10.14 -0.67 8.76
CA ASN A 83 11.18 0.14 8.13
C ASN A 83 12.40 0.37 9.03
N GLU A 84 12.21 0.48 10.35
CA GLU A 84 13.33 0.70 11.29
C GLU A 84 14.21 -0.53 11.41
N ALA A 85 13.59 -1.71 11.51
CA ALA A 85 14.33 -2.96 11.54
C ALA A 85 15.10 -3.21 10.23
N ILE A 86 14.48 -2.92 9.07
CA ILE A 86 15.12 -3.02 7.76
C ILE A 86 16.34 -2.10 7.65
N VAL A 87 16.21 -0.86 8.10
CA VAL A 87 17.33 0.11 8.09
C VAL A 87 18.47 -0.35 9.00
N LYS A 88 18.16 -0.79 10.21
CA LYS A 88 19.18 -1.34 11.14
C LYS A 88 19.90 -2.54 10.52
N GLU A 89 19.15 -3.45 9.90
CA GLU A 89 19.71 -4.61 9.22
C GLU A 89 20.61 -4.21 8.03
N LEU A 90 20.20 -3.21 7.22
CA LEU A 90 21.00 -2.65 6.13
C LEU A 90 22.34 -2.10 6.61
N PHE A 91 22.33 -1.32 7.70
CA PHE A 91 23.57 -0.75 8.25
C PHE A 91 24.46 -1.78 8.93
N ALA A 92 23.90 -2.90 9.38
CA ALA A 92 24.68 -4.03 9.92
C ALA A 92 25.30 -4.92 8.82
N MET A 93 24.89 -4.77 7.55
CA MET A 93 25.47 -5.52 6.44
C MET A 93 26.85 -4.98 6.02
N THR A 94 27.65 -5.85 5.42
CA THR A 94 28.86 -5.42 4.71
C THR A 94 28.50 -4.52 3.53
N ASP A 95 29.40 -3.60 3.17
CA ASP A 95 29.14 -2.62 2.10
C ASP A 95 28.71 -3.27 0.78
N SER A 96 29.33 -4.37 0.41
CA SER A 96 28.98 -5.09 -0.82
C SER A 96 27.56 -5.68 -0.79
N ARG A 97 27.13 -6.23 0.36
CA ARG A 97 25.76 -6.76 0.54
C ARG A 97 24.74 -5.63 0.57
N ARG A 98 25.06 -4.55 1.29
CA ARG A 98 24.19 -3.36 1.40
C ARG A 98 23.93 -2.74 0.03
N ARG A 99 24.98 -2.49 -0.77
CA ARG A 99 24.85 -1.97 -2.15
C ARG A 99 24.01 -2.89 -3.04
N ARG A 100 24.19 -4.20 -2.94
CA ARG A 100 23.38 -5.16 -3.69
C ARG A 100 21.90 -5.09 -3.28
N ALA A 101 21.62 -5.09 -1.99
CA ALA A 101 20.25 -5.00 -1.48
C ALA A 101 19.56 -3.69 -1.93
N LEU A 102 20.22 -2.55 -1.79
CA LEU A 102 19.70 -1.25 -2.23
C LEU A 102 19.46 -1.22 -3.74
N ARG A 103 20.40 -1.72 -4.54
CA ARG A 103 20.23 -1.81 -5.99
C ARG A 103 19.03 -2.65 -6.38
N ASP A 104 18.84 -3.82 -5.76
CA ASP A 104 17.74 -4.71 -6.07
C ASP A 104 16.39 -4.11 -5.66
N LEU A 105 16.31 -3.40 -4.51
CA LEU A 105 15.13 -2.64 -4.08
C LEU A 105 14.80 -1.51 -5.05
N VAL A 106 15.78 -0.69 -5.43
CA VAL A 106 15.61 0.40 -6.39
C VAL A 106 15.18 -0.14 -7.76
N ALA A 107 15.79 -1.25 -8.23
CA ALA A 107 15.44 -1.88 -9.49
C ALA A 107 13.98 -2.35 -9.51
N ASP A 108 13.54 -3.01 -8.45
CA ASP A 108 12.15 -3.49 -8.35
C ASP A 108 11.17 -2.31 -8.27
N TYR A 109 11.47 -1.30 -7.46
CA TYR A 109 10.65 -0.10 -7.34
C TYR A 109 10.49 0.61 -8.69
N HIS A 110 11.60 0.86 -9.42
CA HIS A 110 11.54 1.50 -10.74
C HIS A 110 10.88 0.63 -11.82
N LYS A 111 10.92 -0.69 -11.69
CA LYS A 111 10.22 -1.59 -12.60
C LYS A 111 8.70 -1.50 -12.43
N ASN A 112 8.23 -1.36 -11.20
CA ASN A 112 6.83 -1.54 -10.83
C ASN A 112 6.10 -0.21 -10.58
N SER A 113 6.80 0.88 -10.28
CA SER A 113 6.21 2.20 -10.03
C SER A 113 6.26 3.08 -11.27
N SER A 114 5.09 3.59 -11.69
CA SER A 114 4.99 4.59 -12.76
C SER A 114 5.55 5.94 -12.32
N LEU A 115 5.39 6.31 -11.05
CA LEU A 115 5.94 7.54 -10.47
C LEU A 115 7.46 7.51 -10.46
N ALA A 116 8.06 6.38 -10.05
CA ALA A 116 9.51 6.20 -10.09
C ALA A 116 10.07 6.31 -11.51
N LYS A 117 9.36 5.74 -12.50
CA LYS A 117 9.74 5.84 -13.92
C LYS A 117 9.68 7.28 -14.43
N ALA A 118 8.62 8.02 -14.06
CA ALA A 118 8.43 9.41 -14.47
C ALA A 118 9.44 10.38 -13.82
N GLY A 119 9.82 10.12 -12.58
CA GLY A 119 10.78 10.94 -11.82
C GLY A 119 12.24 10.70 -12.17
N ARG A 120 12.55 9.68 -12.99
CA ARG A 120 13.93 9.36 -13.36
C ARG A 120 14.45 10.30 -14.45
N ASN A 121 15.51 11.05 -14.16
CA ASN A 121 16.19 11.87 -15.15
C ASN A 121 16.79 11.01 -16.27
N ARG A 122 16.75 11.54 -17.51
CA ARG A 122 17.40 10.87 -18.65
C ARG A 122 18.90 10.76 -18.38
N GLY A 123 19.41 9.51 -18.42
CA GLY A 123 20.82 9.22 -18.20
C GLY A 123 21.18 8.74 -16.79
N THR A 124 20.30 8.86 -15.79
CA THR A 124 20.54 8.31 -14.45
C THR A 124 20.32 6.81 -14.45
N THR A 125 21.30 6.04 -14.04
CA THR A 125 21.18 4.57 -13.93
C THR A 125 20.59 4.16 -12.58
N ILE A 126 20.07 2.94 -12.48
CA ILE A 126 19.61 2.36 -11.21
C ILE A 126 20.75 2.29 -10.20
N GLN A 127 21.98 2.06 -10.68
CA GLN A 127 23.18 2.04 -9.84
C GLN A 127 23.44 3.42 -9.23
N ASP A 128 23.37 4.50 -10.03
CA ASP A 128 23.56 5.87 -9.54
C ASP A 128 22.54 6.24 -8.45
N ILE A 129 21.29 5.82 -8.63
CA ILE A 129 20.23 6.04 -7.64
C ILE A 129 20.52 5.25 -6.35
N ALA A 130 20.91 3.99 -6.48
CA ALA A 130 21.24 3.15 -5.32
C ALA A 130 22.47 3.69 -4.57
N ASP A 131 23.48 4.17 -5.28
CA ASP A 131 24.71 4.74 -4.69
C ASP A 131 24.45 6.12 -4.03
N SER A 132 23.39 6.82 -4.43
CA SER A 132 22.95 8.07 -3.78
C SER A 132 22.22 7.86 -2.44
N LEU A 133 21.78 6.64 -2.14
CA LEU A 133 21.08 6.29 -0.89
C LEU A 133 22.10 6.01 0.23
N VAL A 134 22.74 7.07 0.73
CA VAL A 134 23.80 6.96 1.74
C VAL A 134 23.25 7.14 3.15
N ASP A 135 22.30 8.05 3.32
CA ASP A 135 21.73 8.42 4.60
C ASP A 135 20.45 7.64 4.93
N GLU A 136 20.20 7.48 6.22
CA GLU A 136 19.03 6.76 6.74
C GLU A 136 17.71 7.37 6.26
N ALA A 137 17.61 8.69 6.20
CA ALA A 137 16.39 9.39 5.80
C ALA A 137 15.98 9.07 4.36
N SER A 138 16.95 9.05 3.43
CA SER A 138 16.73 8.69 2.02
C SER A 138 16.30 7.23 1.87
N ILE A 139 16.88 6.32 2.66
CA ILE A 139 16.51 4.91 2.66
C ILE A 139 15.09 4.72 3.22
N VAL A 140 14.74 5.36 4.34
CA VAL A 140 13.38 5.32 4.91
C VAL A 140 12.35 5.86 3.92
N LYS A 141 12.68 6.93 3.20
CA LYS A 141 11.80 7.48 2.15
C LYS A 141 11.56 6.44 1.05
N LEU A 142 12.61 5.81 0.54
CA LEU A 142 12.48 4.75 -0.48
C LEU A 142 11.59 3.60 0.03
N LEU A 143 11.79 3.14 1.26
CA LEU A 143 10.99 2.07 1.85
C LEU A 143 9.51 2.45 1.95
N LYS A 144 9.20 3.68 2.37
CA LYS A 144 7.83 4.20 2.40
C LYS A 144 7.21 4.26 1.00
N ASP A 145 7.98 4.68 0.00
CA ASP A 145 7.51 4.76 -1.39
C ASP A 145 7.26 3.38 -2.00
N ILE A 146 7.99 2.34 -1.57
CA ILE A 146 7.74 0.95 -1.98
C ILE A 146 6.45 0.38 -1.37
N HIS A 147 6.08 0.82 -0.17
CA HIS A 147 4.89 0.33 0.55
C HIS A 147 3.58 1.05 0.19
N ASN A 148 3.65 2.22 -0.46
CA ASN A 148 2.51 2.99 -0.95
C ASN A 148 2.10 2.58 -2.36
#